data_c80ef21b2ff16ade7ab4c726d87e6195
#
_entry.id   c80ef21b2ff16ade7ab4c726d87e6195
#
_cell.length_a   1.000
_cell.length_b   1.000
_cell.length_c   1.000
_cell.angle_alpha   90.00
_cell.angle_beta   90.00
_cell.angle_gamma   90.00
#
_symmetry.space_group_name_H-M   'P 1'
#
loop_
_entity.id
_entity.type
_entity.pdbx_description
1 polymer ?
#
loop_
_entity_poly.entity_id
_entity_poly.type
_entity_poly.pdbx_seq_one_letter_code
_entity_poly.pdbx_strand_id
1 'polypeptide(L)'
;MKYFIDQPGCLGDILFTLNFAEQLSKEAEVYWHISPAFWESGIKRVKSPAILGPHVSRTSDIDKVYKLCDMVHRGDSELMRGKYTHYGYDWSNWASSIKYERDYETEDDLRKYFGLEKGDPFIVYNDCYGSDKFHNGVVNSIPDGYDGKVIKLEVFNEATVFDWGWIFENAEQIHTVDTSILYVIESLDIKSNTLSCHPRHYKFIIPMINNLFKKPWNFVEYDRDTWRECCPDEAE
;
A
#
# COMPACT_ATOMS: atom_id res chain seq x y z
N MET A 1 -18.32 -21.98 12.32
CA MET A 1 -18.10 -20.71 13.06
C MET A 1 -18.07 -19.58 12.06
N LYS A 2 -18.52 -18.39 12.48
CA LYS A 2 -18.49 -17.15 11.70
C LYS A 2 -17.70 -16.09 12.43
N TYR A 3 -16.69 -15.55 11.76
CA TYR A 3 -15.84 -14.50 12.32
C TYR A 3 -16.05 -13.19 11.56
N PHE A 4 -15.89 -12.07 12.26
CA PHE A 4 -15.98 -10.74 11.66
C PHE A 4 -14.69 -9.96 11.91
N ILE A 5 -14.13 -9.38 10.85
CA ILE A 5 -12.99 -8.48 10.94
C ILE A 5 -13.51 -7.05 10.98
N ASP A 6 -13.19 -6.35 12.06
CA ASP A 6 -13.45 -4.93 12.26
C ASP A 6 -12.13 -4.16 12.07
N GLN A 7 -11.93 -3.65 10.85
CA GLN A 7 -10.73 -2.93 10.41
C GLN A 7 -11.14 -1.69 9.62
N PRO A 8 -11.35 -0.55 10.28
CA PRO A 8 -11.75 0.70 9.63
C PRO A 8 -10.57 1.48 9.01
N GLY A 9 -9.43 0.85 8.82
CA GLY A 9 -8.22 1.50 8.32
C GLY A 9 -8.25 1.86 6.83
N CYS A 10 -7.15 2.45 6.36
CA CYS A 10 -6.94 2.83 4.97
C CYS A 10 -6.59 1.63 4.08
N LEU A 11 -6.41 1.87 2.76
CA LEU A 11 -6.11 0.82 1.78
C LEU A 11 -4.88 -0.03 2.16
N GLY A 12 -3.80 0.59 2.66
CA GLY A 12 -2.62 -0.15 3.13
C GLY A 12 -2.92 -1.10 4.28
N ASP A 13 -3.77 -0.68 5.23
CA ASP A 13 -4.24 -1.53 6.33
C ASP A 13 -5.01 -2.75 5.82
N ILE A 14 -5.87 -2.55 4.82
CA ILE A 14 -6.65 -3.63 4.22
C ILE A 14 -5.71 -4.63 3.56
N LEU A 15 -4.79 -4.15 2.71
CA LEU A 15 -3.84 -5.00 1.99
C LEU A 15 -2.96 -5.82 2.95
N PHE A 16 -2.46 -5.19 4.00
CA PHE A 16 -1.67 -5.89 5.01
C PHE A 16 -2.49 -6.97 5.73
N THR A 17 -3.77 -6.74 5.97
CA THR A 17 -4.64 -7.61 6.76
C THR A 17 -5.22 -8.79 5.94
N LEU A 18 -5.06 -8.82 4.61
CA LEU A 18 -5.58 -9.92 3.78
C LEU A 18 -5.08 -11.30 4.22
N ASN A 19 -3.80 -11.41 4.59
CA ASN A 19 -3.24 -12.66 5.10
C ASN A 19 -3.85 -13.08 6.45
N PHE A 20 -4.18 -12.12 7.30
CA PHE A 20 -4.89 -12.39 8.55
C PHE A 20 -6.26 -13.00 8.26
N ALA A 21 -7.01 -12.43 7.31
CA ALA A 21 -8.29 -12.96 6.87
C ALA A 21 -8.15 -14.37 6.26
N GLU A 22 -7.10 -14.62 5.48
CA GLU A 22 -6.79 -15.94 4.92
C GLU A 22 -6.49 -16.98 6.01
N GLN A 23 -5.75 -16.61 7.05
CA GLN A 23 -5.47 -17.50 8.18
C GLN A 23 -6.75 -17.84 8.96
N LEU A 24 -7.59 -16.85 9.24
CA LEU A 24 -8.89 -17.06 9.89
C LEU A 24 -9.81 -17.95 9.07
N SER A 25 -9.79 -17.83 7.75
CA SER A 25 -10.65 -18.61 6.85
C SER A 25 -10.35 -20.11 6.83
N LYS A 26 -9.23 -20.54 7.43
CA LYS A 26 -8.93 -21.96 7.67
C LYS A 26 -9.75 -22.55 8.81
N GLU A 27 -10.28 -21.71 9.69
CA GLU A 27 -10.97 -22.10 10.92
C GLU A 27 -12.48 -21.80 10.88
N ALA A 28 -12.88 -20.76 10.11
CA ALA A 28 -14.24 -20.26 10.10
C ALA A 28 -14.59 -19.57 8.77
N GLU A 29 -15.87 -19.33 8.57
CA GLU A 29 -16.35 -18.40 7.56
C GLU A 29 -16.08 -16.96 8.02
N VAL A 30 -15.33 -16.19 7.24
CA VAL A 30 -14.87 -14.86 7.63
C VAL A 30 -15.60 -13.78 6.85
N TYR A 31 -16.11 -12.79 7.57
CA TYR A 31 -16.81 -11.64 7.04
C TYR A 31 -16.00 -10.37 7.34
N TRP A 32 -15.85 -9.51 6.34
CA TRP A 32 -15.12 -8.26 6.52
C TRP A 32 -15.78 -7.13 5.73
N HIS A 33 -16.27 -6.13 6.46
CA HIS A 33 -16.81 -4.92 5.84
C HIS A 33 -15.68 -4.07 5.24
N ILE A 34 -15.78 -3.78 3.96
CA ILE A 34 -14.90 -2.84 3.24
C ILE A 34 -15.71 -1.62 2.88
N SER A 35 -15.23 -0.44 3.22
CA SER A 35 -15.97 0.79 2.87
C SER A 35 -16.15 0.91 1.35
N PRO A 36 -17.24 1.52 0.85
CA PRO A 36 -17.47 1.68 -0.58
C PRO A 36 -16.30 2.35 -1.31
N ALA A 37 -15.66 3.35 -0.69
CA ALA A 37 -14.54 4.05 -1.28
C ALA A 37 -13.36 3.11 -1.57
N PHE A 38 -12.96 2.26 -0.61
CA PHE A 38 -11.87 1.30 -0.83
C PHE A 38 -12.29 0.12 -1.71
N TRP A 39 -13.55 -0.26 -1.68
CA TRP A 39 -14.09 -1.26 -2.58
C TRP A 39 -13.93 -0.83 -4.04
N GLU A 40 -14.36 0.38 -4.34
CA GLU A 40 -14.25 0.94 -5.69
C GLU A 40 -12.80 1.30 -6.07
N SER A 41 -11.93 1.62 -5.12
CA SER A 41 -10.49 1.85 -5.39
C SER A 41 -9.70 0.56 -5.71
N GLY A 42 -10.38 -0.57 -5.91
CA GLY A 42 -9.80 -1.80 -6.46
C GLY A 42 -9.89 -3.02 -5.56
N ILE A 43 -10.31 -2.91 -4.28
CA ILE A 43 -10.42 -4.09 -3.39
C ILE A 43 -11.43 -5.12 -3.93
N LYS A 44 -12.44 -4.71 -4.70
CA LYS A 44 -13.37 -5.63 -5.38
C LYS A 44 -12.69 -6.64 -6.32
N ARG A 45 -11.45 -6.37 -6.74
CA ARG A 45 -10.64 -7.26 -7.60
C ARG A 45 -9.74 -8.20 -6.80
N VAL A 46 -9.63 -7.99 -5.49
CA VAL A 46 -8.79 -8.80 -4.61
C VAL A 46 -9.41 -10.18 -4.41
N LYS A 47 -8.61 -11.22 -4.61
CA LYS A 47 -8.99 -12.61 -4.35
C LYS A 47 -8.73 -12.94 -2.89
N SER A 48 -9.80 -13.24 -2.17
CA SER A 48 -9.72 -13.60 -0.74
C SER A 48 -10.69 -14.74 -0.45
N PRO A 49 -10.34 -15.68 0.45
CA PRO A 49 -11.30 -16.66 0.94
C PRO A 49 -12.33 -16.05 1.91
N ALA A 50 -12.07 -14.85 2.44
CA ALA A 50 -13.03 -14.12 3.25
C ALA A 50 -14.09 -13.44 2.38
N ILE A 51 -15.30 -13.29 2.91
CA ILE A 51 -16.40 -12.55 2.27
C ILE A 51 -16.18 -11.06 2.52
N LEU A 52 -15.70 -10.37 1.49
CA LEU A 52 -15.39 -8.95 1.52
C LEU A 52 -16.50 -8.13 0.85
N GLY A 53 -16.74 -6.94 1.34
CA GLY A 53 -17.55 -5.99 0.58
C GLY A 53 -18.25 -4.92 1.40
N PRO A 54 -18.82 -3.90 0.72
CA PRO A 54 -19.53 -2.80 1.36
C PRO A 54 -20.90 -3.23 1.93
N HIS A 55 -21.44 -4.35 1.47
CA HIS A 55 -22.71 -4.91 1.95
C HIS A 55 -22.54 -5.88 3.12
N VAL A 56 -21.31 -6.22 3.44
CA VAL A 56 -21.00 -7.11 4.58
C VAL A 56 -21.25 -6.35 5.87
N SER A 57 -22.11 -6.89 6.71
CA SER A 57 -22.43 -6.30 8.02
C SER A 57 -22.26 -7.32 9.13
N ARG A 58 -21.97 -6.84 10.32
CA ARG A 58 -21.95 -7.65 11.51
C ARG A 58 -23.38 -8.06 11.88
N THR A 59 -23.64 -9.35 11.86
CA THR A 59 -24.92 -9.95 12.24
C THR A 59 -24.86 -10.54 13.64
N SER A 60 -26.02 -10.90 14.21
CA SER A 60 -26.11 -11.46 15.56
C SER A 60 -25.58 -12.89 15.69
N ASP A 61 -25.33 -13.58 14.56
CA ASP A 61 -24.82 -14.95 14.50
C ASP A 61 -23.29 -15.02 14.32
N ILE A 62 -22.59 -13.88 14.47
CA ILE A 62 -21.13 -13.82 14.51
C ILE A 62 -20.63 -14.38 15.84
N ASP A 63 -19.83 -15.43 15.78
CA ASP A 63 -19.24 -16.08 16.95
C ASP A 63 -18.09 -15.26 17.56
N LYS A 64 -17.31 -14.56 16.73
CA LYS A 64 -16.15 -13.78 17.18
C LYS A 64 -15.88 -12.56 16.30
N VAL A 65 -15.50 -11.44 16.94
CA VAL A 65 -15.09 -10.19 16.28
C VAL A 65 -13.62 -9.93 16.57
N TYR A 66 -12.84 -9.71 15.50
CA TYR A 66 -11.45 -9.31 15.57
C TYR A 66 -11.34 -7.81 15.30
N LYS A 67 -11.07 -7.04 16.36
CA LYS A 67 -10.93 -5.57 16.30
C LYS A 67 -9.47 -5.20 16.07
N LEU A 68 -9.11 -4.92 14.83
CA LEU A 68 -7.72 -4.64 14.46
C LEU A 68 -7.32 -3.17 14.63
N CYS A 69 -8.29 -2.26 14.71
CA CYS A 69 -8.06 -0.84 14.93
C CYS A 69 -7.66 -0.47 16.37
N ASP A 70 -8.15 -1.21 17.37
CA ASP A 70 -7.86 -0.93 18.78
C ASP A 70 -6.36 -1.10 19.13
N MET A 71 -5.58 -1.69 18.22
CA MET A 71 -4.14 -1.86 18.34
C MET A 71 -3.36 -0.56 18.03
N VAL A 72 -3.97 0.39 17.34
CA VAL A 72 -3.34 1.65 16.88
C VAL A 72 -2.96 2.58 18.03
N HIS A 73 -3.64 2.48 19.17
CA HIS A 73 -3.49 3.44 20.26
C HIS A 73 -2.37 3.12 21.27
N ARG A 74 -1.60 2.05 21.05
CA ARG A 74 -0.57 1.63 22.02
C ARG A 74 0.80 2.24 21.82
N GLY A 75 1.01 3.07 20.82
CA GLY A 75 2.21 3.91 20.67
C GLY A 75 3.52 3.15 20.43
N ASP A 76 3.47 1.87 20.09
CA ASP A 76 4.65 1.09 19.85
C ASP A 76 4.97 0.91 18.35
N SER A 77 6.24 0.65 18.08
CA SER A 77 6.81 0.45 16.74
C SER A 77 6.26 -0.79 16.02
N GLU A 78 5.27 -1.47 16.59
CA GLU A 78 4.73 -2.74 16.09
C GLU A 78 3.28 -2.64 15.60
N LEU A 79 2.79 -1.43 15.36
CA LEU A 79 1.39 -1.16 15.03
C LEU A 79 0.79 -2.12 14.01
N MET A 80 1.45 -2.29 12.87
CA MET A 80 0.94 -3.17 11.81
C MET A 80 1.07 -4.64 12.21
N ARG A 81 2.22 -5.05 12.76
CA ARG A 81 2.46 -6.43 13.23
C ARG A 81 1.54 -6.80 14.38
N GLY A 82 1.24 -5.83 15.25
CA GLY A 82 0.33 -5.98 16.38
C GLY A 82 -1.04 -6.50 16.00
N LYS A 83 -1.53 -6.18 14.79
CA LYS A 83 -2.81 -6.70 14.26
C LYS A 83 -2.84 -8.23 14.18
N TYR A 84 -1.71 -8.85 13.97
CA TYR A 84 -1.56 -10.31 13.92
C TYR A 84 -1.16 -10.89 15.29
N THR A 85 -0.06 -10.39 15.84
CA THR A 85 0.57 -10.97 17.03
C THR A 85 -0.32 -10.91 18.25
N HIS A 86 -1.19 -9.88 18.37
CA HIS A 86 -2.18 -9.80 19.45
C HIS A 86 -3.13 -10.98 19.46
N TYR A 87 -3.45 -11.53 18.30
CA TYR A 87 -4.35 -12.67 18.16
C TYR A 87 -3.61 -14.01 17.95
N GLY A 88 -2.27 -14.01 18.00
CA GLY A 88 -1.45 -15.21 17.85
C GLY A 88 -1.26 -15.68 16.40
N TYR A 89 -1.46 -14.80 15.43
CA TYR A 89 -1.27 -15.11 14.00
C TYR A 89 0.08 -14.61 13.48
N ASP A 90 0.57 -15.27 12.42
CA ASP A 90 1.83 -14.92 11.75
C ASP A 90 1.60 -13.87 10.65
N TRP A 91 2.35 -12.79 10.70
CA TRP A 91 2.32 -11.72 9.72
C TRP A 91 3.41 -11.84 8.63
N SER A 92 4.41 -12.69 8.80
CA SER A 92 5.65 -12.70 8.01
C SER A 92 5.44 -12.87 6.51
N ASN A 93 4.32 -13.46 6.09
CA ASN A 93 3.96 -13.71 4.69
C ASN A 93 2.78 -12.87 4.19
N TRP A 94 2.51 -11.72 4.83
CA TRP A 94 1.35 -10.89 4.53
C TRP A 94 1.22 -10.55 3.03
N ALA A 95 2.31 -10.21 2.35
CA ALA A 95 2.29 -9.81 0.95
C ALA A 95 1.87 -10.93 0.00
N SER A 96 2.09 -12.21 0.36
CA SER A 96 1.71 -13.34 -0.47
C SER A 96 0.20 -13.52 -0.65
N SER A 97 -0.59 -12.88 0.23
CA SER A 97 -2.06 -12.90 0.17
C SER A 97 -2.63 -11.73 -0.63
N ILE A 98 -1.81 -10.80 -1.08
CA ILE A 98 -2.25 -9.77 -2.03
C ILE A 98 -2.29 -10.37 -3.43
N LYS A 99 -3.42 -10.98 -3.74
CA LYS A 99 -3.72 -11.54 -5.06
C LYS A 99 -4.96 -10.83 -5.59
N TYR A 100 -4.84 -10.25 -6.78
CA TYR A 100 -5.95 -9.54 -7.41
C TYR A 100 -6.03 -9.86 -8.90
N GLU A 101 -7.20 -9.64 -9.46
CA GLU A 101 -7.40 -9.75 -10.89
C GLU A 101 -6.85 -8.49 -11.56
N ARG A 102 -5.84 -8.69 -12.41
CA ARG A 102 -5.23 -7.58 -13.17
C ARG A 102 -6.12 -7.21 -14.34
N ASP A 103 -6.26 -5.93 -14.57
CA ASP A 103 -6.90 -5.36 -15.74
C ASP A 103 -5.81 -4.98 -16.75
N TYR A 104 -5.44 -5.92 -17.58
CA TYR A 104 -4.37 -5.73 -18.57
C TYR A 104 -4.73 -4.71 -19.65
N GLU A 105 -6.01 -4.46 -19.91
CA GLU A 105 -6.46 -3.43 -20.85
C GLU A 105 -6.19 -2.04 -20.28
N THR A 106 -6.62 -1.79 -19.04
CA THR A 106 -6.34 -0.54 -18.34
C THR A 106 -4.83 -0.32 -18.11
N GLU A 107 -4.06 -1.38 -17.78
CA GLU A 107 -2.60 -1.29 -17.66
C GLU A 107 -1.94 -0.91 -19.01
N ASP A 108 -2.40 -1.48 -20.13
CA ASP A 108 -1.89 -1.16 -21.45
C ASP A 108 -2.25 0.26 -21.89
N ASP A 109 -3.44 0.73 -21.54
CA ASP A 109 -3.87 2.11 -21.80
C ASP A 109 -3.05 3.11 -20.99
N LEU A 110 -2.74 2.84 -19.72
CA LEU A 110 -1.81 3.65 -18.94
C LEU A 110 -0.40 3.66 -19.55
N ARG A 111 0.09 2.50 -19.97
CA ARG A 111 1.38 2.38 -20.66
C ARG A 111 1.44 3.25 -21.91
N LYS A 112 0.39 3.19 -22.76
CA LYS A 112 0.28 4.00 -23.99
C LYS A 112 0.13 5.48 -23.67
N TYR A 113 -0.64 5.84 -22.66
CA TYR A 113 -0.81 7.24 -22.23
C TYR A 113 0.53 7.91 -21.93
N PHE A 114 1.43 7.19 -21.24
CA PHE A 114 2.79 7.67 -20.97
C PHE A 114 3.76 7.43 -22.13
N GLY A 115 3.30 6.82 -23.22
CA GLY A 115 4.14 6.52 -24.41
C GLY A 115 5.28 5.57 -24.08
N LEU A 116 5.06 4.58 -23.20
CA LEU A 116 6.08 3.62 -22.79
C LEU A 116 6.10 2.40 -23.70
N GLU A 117 7.31 1.95 -24.01
CA GLU A 117 7.54 0.66 -24.66
C GLU A 117 8.34 -0.27 -23.73
N LYS A 118 8.27 -1.57 -24.00
CA LYS A 118 9.03 -2.55 -23.24
C LYS A 118 10.53 -2.35 -23.43
N GLY A 119 11.23 -2.05 -22.35
CA GLY A 119 12.67 -1.80 -22.34
C GLY A 119 13.04 -0.32 -22.37
N ASP A 120 12.05 0.58 -22.45
CA ASP A 120 12.31 2.00 -22.24
C ASP A 120 12.84 2.24 -20.82
N PRO A 121 13.86 3.08 -20.63
CA PRO A 121 14.27 3.51 -19.32
C PRO A 121 13.28 4.54 -18.77
N PHE A 122 12.75 4.31 -17.57
CA PHE A 122 11.89 5.29 -16.90
C PHE A 122 11.92 5.17 -15.38
N ILE A 123 11.66 6.29 -14.73
CA ILE A 123 11.46 6.42 -13.28
C ILE A 123 9.98 6.66 -13.00
N VAL A 124 9.45 6.01 -11.99
CA VAL A 124 8.11 6.31 -11.45
C VAL A 124 8.26 6.98 -10.09
N TYR A 125 7.50 8.05 -9.88
CA TYR A 125 7.45 8.65 -8.56
C TYR A 125 6.04 9.00 -8.11
N ASN A 126 5.84 8.96 -6.78
CA ASN A 126 4.65 9.42 -6.09
C ASN A 126 5.05 10.33 -4.94
N ASP A 127 4.79 11.61 -5.10
CA ASP A 127 5.06 12.65 -4.11
C ASP A 127 3.83 13.02 -3.27
N CYS A 128 2.67 12.43 -3.57
CA CYS A 128 1.39 12.78 -2.97
C CYS A 128 0.98 11.80 -1.85
N TYR A 129 0.48 12.33 -0.75
CA TYR A 129 -0.15 11.57 0.33
C TYR A 129 -1.36 12.31 0.89
N GLY A 130 -2.41 11.56 1.23
CA GLY A 130 -3.71 12.17 1.51
C GLY A 130 -4.34 12.73 0.25
N SER A 131 -5.16 13.75 0.37
CA SER A 131 -5.89 14.36 -0.75
C SER A 131 -5.17 15.53 -1.41
N ASP A 132 -4.22 16.18 -0.72
CA ASP A 132 -3.65 17.48 -1.11
C ASP A 132 -2.24 17.77 -0.57
N LYS A 133 -1.59 16.79 0.05
CA LYS A 133 -0.25 16.96 0.61
C LYS A 133 0.82 16.39 -0.30
N PHE A 134 1.93 17.11 -0.43
CA PHE A 134 3.06 16.75 -1.29
C PHE A 134 4.36 16.68 -0.50
N HIS A 135 5.27 15.82 -0.97
CA HIS A 135 6.58 15.60 -0.41
C HIS A 135 7.69 15.93 -1.42
N ASN A 136 8.21 17.15 -1.38
CA ASN A 136 9.22 17.62 -2.32
C ASN A 136 10.49 16.75 -2.34
N GLY A 137 10.85 16.13 -1.22
CA GLY A 137 12.01 15.25 -1.13
C GLY A 137 11.95 14.04 -2.06
N VAL A 138 10.75 13.60 -2.46
CA VAL A 138 10.59 12.54 -3.47
C VAL A 138 11.11 13.03 -4.82
N VAL A 139 10.68 14.22 -5.24
CA VAL A 139 11.12 14.83 -6.51
C VAL A 139 12.61 15.10 -6.48
N ASN A 140 13.13 15.60 -5.36
CA ASN A 140 14.56 15.89 -5.19
C ASN A 140 15.45 14.63 -5.19
N SER A 141 14.87 13.43 -5.03
CA SER A 141 15.60 12.16 -5.11
C SER A 141 15.76 11.62 -6.53
N ILE A 142 15.08 12.21 -7.50
CA ILE A 142 15.22 11.85 -8.91
C ILE A 142 16.56 12.40 -9.42
N PRO A 143 17.41 11.57 -10.07
CA PRO A 143 18.71 12.01 -10.51
C PRO A 143 18.63 13.16 -11.53
N ASP A 144 19.41 14.21 -11.32
CA ASP A 144 19.56 15.29 -12.30
C ASP A 144 20.07 14.74 -13.64
N GLY A 145 19.45 15.17 -14.73
CA GLY A 145 19.86 14.75 -16.08
C GLY A 145 19.55 13.30 -16.40
N TYR A 146 18.60 12.67 -15.73
CA TYR A 146 18.14 11.34 -16.10
C TYR A 146 17.67 11.31 -17.55
N ASP A 147 18.22 10.36 -18.34
CA ASP A 147 18.05 10.31 -19.80
C ASP A 147 16.75 9.60 -20.26
N GLY A 148 16.04 8.97 -19.32
CA GLY A 148 14.76 8.30 -19.54
C GLY A 148 13.56 9.19 -19.25
N LYS A 149 12.38 8.57 -19.26
CA LYS A 149 11.14 9.25 -18.89
C LYS A 149 10.98 9.29 -17.35
N VAL A 150 10.43 10.40 -16.85
CA VAL A 150 10.07 10.54 -15.44
C VAL A 150 8.55 10.64 -15.36
N ILE A 151 7.92 9.69 -14.69
CA ILE A 151 6.48 9.50 -14.65
C ILE A 151 5.99 9.75 -13.25
N LYS A 152 5.12 10.74 -13.11
CA LYS A 152 4.37 10.96 -11.87
C LYS A 152 3.19 9.99 -11.81
N LEU A 153 3.03 9.32 -10.68
CA LEU A 153 1.82 8.57 -10.41
C LEU A 153 0.67 9.56 -10.21
N GLU A 154 -0.33 9.45 -11.05
CA GLU A 154 -1.52 10.29 -11.04
C GLU A 154 -2.77 9.47 -10.73
N VAL A 155 -3.79 10.13 -10.18
CA VAL A 155 -5.10 9.52 -9.97
C VAL A 155 -5.92 9.71 -11.24
N PHE A 156 -6.25 8.63 -11.90
CA PHE A 156 -7.16 8.61 -13.05
C PHE A 156 -8.55 8.17 -12.61
N ASN A 157 -9.59 8.76 -13.18
CA ASN A 157 -10.97 8.42 -12.82
C ASN A 157 -11.33 6.95 -13.04
N GLU A 158 -10.66 6.29 -14.00
CA GLU A 158 -10.95 4.91 -14.42
C GLU A 158 -9.88 3.91 -14.00
N ALA A 159 -8.76 4.37 -13.43
CA ALA A 159 -7.66 3.50 -12.99
C ALA A 159 -7.43 3.57 -11.49
N THR A 160 -7.15 2.43 -10.91
CA THR A 160 -6.78 2.29 -9.50
C THR A 160 -5.27 2.06 -9.36
N VAL A 161 -4.74 2.06 -8.14
CA VAL A 161 -3.33 1.74 -7.89
C VAL A 161 -2.93 0.34 -8.41
N PHE A 162 -3.88 -0.57 -8.52
CA PHE A 162 -3.64 -1.93 -9.04
C PHE A 162 -3.40 -1.96 -10.56
N ASP A 163 -3.83 -0.93 -11.28
CA ASP A 163 -3.68 -0.83 -12.74
C ASP A 163 -2.31 -0.27 -13.16
N TRP A 164 -1.50 0.15 -12.19
CA TRP A 164 -0.11 0.55 -12.40
C TRP A 164 0.88 -0.64 -12.39
N GLY A 165 0.37 -1.87 -12.35
CA GLY A 165 1.16 -3.08 -12.20
C GLY A 165 2.28 -3.18 -13.24
N TRP A 166 1.97 -3.06 -14.54
CA TRP A 166 2.98 -3.11 -15.59
C TRP A 166 4.04 -2.00 -15.45
N ILE A 167 3.61 -0.80 -15.11
CA ILE A 167 4.51 0.36 -14.93
C ILE A 167 5.47 0.10 -13.78
N PHE A 168 4.97 -0.33 -12.62
CA PHE A 168 5.83 -0.66 -11.47
C PHE A 168 6.81 -1.80 -11.77
N GLU A 169 6.36 -2.87 -12.45
CA GLU A 169 7.19 -4.02 -12.78
C GLU A 169 8.32 -3.71 -13.77
N ASN A 170 8.22 -2.65 -14.57
CA ASN A 170 9.19 -2.31 -15.60
C ASN A 170 9.96 -1.01 -15.36
N ALA A 171 9.65 -0.26 -14.30
CA ALA A 171 10.41 0.93 -13.93
C ALA A 171 11.84 0.58 -13.50
N GLU A 172 12.82 1.40 -13.89
CA GLU A 172 14.20 1.30 -13.40
C GLU A 172 14.33 1.72 -11.94
N GLN A 173 13.57 2.75 -11.56
CA GLN A 173 13.56 3.29 -10.22
C GLN A 173 12.13 3.63 -9.81
N ILE A 174 11.83 3.44 -8.53
CA ILE A 174 10.55 3.83 -7.93
C ILE A 174 10.82 4.65 -6.68
N HIS A 175 10.33 5.88 -6.66
CA HIS A 175 10.41 6.79 -5.52
C HIS A 175 9.00 7.11 -5.04
N THR A 176 8.67 6.82 -3.80
CA THR A 176 7.32 7.05 -3.29
C THR A 176 7.30 7.55 -1.86
N VAL A 177 6.27 8.30 -1.54
CA VAL A 177 5.92 8.55 -0.14
C VAL A 177 5.33 7.26 0.45
N ASP A 178 5.48 7.09 1.75
CA ASP A 178 4.85 6.03 2.53
C ASP A 178 3.32 6.06 2.42
N THR A 179 2.80 5.24 1.50
CA THR A 179 1.37 5.10 1.20
C THR A 179 1.03 3.63 0.90
N SER A 180 -0.24 3.35 0.55
CA SER A 180 -0.69 2.02 0.13
C SER A 180 0.03 1.45 -1.10
N ILE A 181 0.71 2.30 -1.88
CA ILE A 181 1.50 1.92 -3.05
C ILE A 181 2.60 0.92 -2.68
N LEU A 182 3.26 1.11 -1.52
CA LEU A 182 4.29 0.18 -1.06
C LEU A 182 3.76 -1.25 -0.96
N TYR A 183 2.53 -1.41 -0.46
CA TYR A 183 1.91 -2.73 -0.28
C TYR A 183 1.61 -3.40 -1.62
N VAL A 184 1.16 -2.63 -2.61
CA VAL A 184 0.94 -3.14 -3.97
C VAL A 184 2.28 -3.54 -4.61
N ILE A 185 3.29 -2.68 -4.56
CA ILE A 185 4.63 -2.95 -5.09
C ILE A 185 5.23 -4.20 -4.45
N GLU A 186 5.05 -4.40 -3.14
CA GLU A 186 5.57 -5.57 -2.45
C GLU A 186 5.01 -6.89 -3.00
N SER A 187 3.80 -6.88 -3.55
CA SER A 187 3.13 -8.05 -4.13
C SER A 187 3.51 -8.34 -5.60
N LEU A 188 4.19 -7.41 -6.28
CA LEU A 188 4.53 -7.49 -7.70
C LEU A 188 5.93 -8.07 -7.94
N ASP A 189 6.20 -8.52 -9.17
CA ASP A 189 7.55 -8.94 -9.62
C ASP A 189 8.35 -7.74 -10.13
N ILE A 190 8.91 -6.97 -9.21
CA ILE A 190 9.61 -5.72 -9.48
C ILE A 190 11.02 -5.98 -10.00
N LYS A 191 11.37 -5.35 -11.13
CA LYS A 191 12.72 -5.38 -11.73
C LYS A 191 13.55 -4.16 -11.36
N SER A 192 12.95 -3.18 -10.71
CA SER A 192 13.58 -1.94 -10.31
C SER A 192 14.86 -2.19 -9.49
N ASN A 193 15.92 -1.48 -9.80
CA ASN A 193 17.19 -1.51 -9.06
C ASN A 193 17.21 -0.54 -7.88
N THR A 194 16.24 0.38 -7.83
CA THR A 194 16.10 1.38 -6.78
C THR A 194 14.64 1.51 -6.35
N LEU A 195 14.40 1.21 -5.09
CA LEU A 195 13.11 1.42 -4.43
C LEU A 195 13.33 2.39 -3.26
N SER A 196 12.81 3.61 -3.35
CA SER A 196 12.96 4.60 -2.28
C SER A 196 11.61 4.96 -1.66
N CYS A 197 11.55 4.88 -0.34
CA CYS A 197 10.38 5.27 0.44
C CYS A 197 10.71 6.48 1.30
N HIS A 198 9.96 7.55 1.09
CA HIS A 198 10.06 8.80 1.84
C HIS A 198 8.97 8.82 2.91
N PRO A 199 9.29 9.17 4.17
CA PRO A 199 8.31 9.21 5.25
C PRO A 199 7.33 10.37 5.02
N ARG A 200 6.05 10.14 5.26
CA ARG A 200 5.04 11.22 5.24
C ARG A 200 4.90 11.96 6.57
N HIS A 201 5.52 11.46 7.63
CA HIS A 201 5.56 12.11 8.94
C HIS A 201 6.96 12.02 9.55
N TYR A 202 7.43 13.11 10.12
CA TYR A 202 8.74 13.16 10.76
C TYR A 202 8.86 12.15 11.90
N LYS A 203 9.82 11.23 11.81
CA LYS A 203 10.20 10.21 12.82
C LYS A 203 9.21 9.06 13.10
N PHE A 204 7.96 9.09 12.62
CA PHE A 204 6.99 8.13 13.13
C PHE A 204 6.84 6.84 12.30
N ILE A 205 6.84 6.93 10.98
CA ILE A 205 6.34 5.83 10.16
C ILE A 205 7.42 4.84 9.76
N ILE A 206 8.61 5.31 9.40
CA ILE A 206 9.68 4.41 8.92
C ILE A 206 10.04 3.33 9.94
N PRO A 207 10.27 3.62 11.24
CA PRO A 207 10.51 2.56 12.23
C PRO A 207 9.37 1.55 12.35
N MET A 208 8.13 1.96 12.02
CA MET A 208 6.95 1.09 12.13
C MET A 208 6.77 0.16 10.94
N ILE A 209 7.26 0.53 9.75
CA ILE A 209 7.01 -0.19 8.50
C ILE A 209 8.25 -0.80 7.87
N ASN A 210 9.47 -0.33 8.14
CA ASN A 210 10.69 -0.80 7.49
C ASN A 210 10.90 -2.32 7.57
N ASN A 211 10.47 -2.95 8.66
CA ASN A 211 10.57 -4.39 8.85
C ASN A 211 9.41 -5.19 8.23
N LEU A 212 8.42 -4.53 7.65
CA LEU A 212 7.27 -5.20 7.03
C LEU A 212 7.58 -5.67 5.61
N PHE A 213 8.42 -4.93 4.89
CA PHE A 213 8.69 -5.12 3.48
C PHE A 213 9.94 -5.96 3.27
N LYS A 214 9.90 -6.87 2.30
CA LYS A 214 11.00 -7.80 1.97
C LYS A 214 11.83 -7.32 0.80
N LYS A 215 11.26 -6.47 -0.07
CA LYS A 215 12.03 -5.88 -1.17
C LYS A 215 13.08 -4.91 -0.61
N PRO A 216 14.16 -4.66 -1.35
CA PRO A 216 15.29 -3.84 -0.89
C PRO A 216 14.96 -2.34 -0.90
N TRP A 217 13.96 -1.95 -0.12
CA TRP A 217 13.59 -0.56 0.04
C TRP A 217 14.67 0.25 0.73
N ASN A 218 15.02 1.38 0.14
CA ASN A 218 15.75 2.45 0.80
C ASN A 218 14.74 3.36 1.50
N PHE A 219 14.61 3.23 2.82
CA PHE A 219 13.80 4.13 3.63
C PHE A 219 14.60 5.39 3.94
N VAL A 220 14.20 6.50 3.32
CA VAL A 220 14.92 7.76 3.42
C VAL A 220 14.67 8.38 4.79
N GLU A 221 15.76 8.71 5.50
CA GLU A 221 15.70 9.42 6.77
C GLU A 221 16.03 10.90 6.57
N TYR A 222 15.27 11.76 7.21
CA TYR A 222 15.47 13.21 7.19
C TYR A 222 15.86 13.71 8.58
N ASP A 223 16.80 14.63 8.65
CA ASP A 223 16.91 15.50 9.81
C ASP A 223 15.73 16.49 9.83
N ARG A 224 15.59 17.25 10.95
CA ARG A 224 14.43 18.11 11.15
C ARG A 224 14.37 19.27 10.16
N ASP A 225 15.52 19.79 9.77
CA ASP A 225 15.58 20.98 8.91
C ASP A 225 15.28 20.59 7.47
N THR A 226 15.91 19.51 6.96
CA THR A 226 15.60 18.94 5.65
C THR A 226 14.13 18.50 5.56
N TRP A 227 13.57 17.93 6.66
CA TRP A 227 12.14 17.57 6.69
C TRP A 227 11.23 18.78 6.45
N ARG A 228 11.48 19.91 7.12
CA ARG A 228 10.69 21.13 6.96
C ARG A 228 10.75 21.70 5.54
N GLU A 229 11.89 21.56 4.88
CA GLU A 229 12.05 21.96 3.48
C GLU A 229 11.26 21.07 2.53
N CYS A 230 11.25 19.77 2.80
CA CYS A 230 10.54 18.76 1.98
C CYS A 230 9.03 18.73 2.22
N CYS A 231 8.57 19.05 3.42
CA CYS A 231 7.16 18.98 3.86
C CYS A 231 6.75 20.27 4.59
N PRO A 232 6.69 21.41 3.90
CA PRO A 232 6.40 22.70 4.53
C PRO A 232 5.03 22.74 5.23
N ASP A 233 4.06 21.98 4.74
CA ASP A 233 2.70 21.91 5.30
C ASP A 233 2.60 21.14 6.62
N GLU A 234 3.66 20.43 7.04
CA GLU A 234 3.74 19.68 8.30
C GLU A 234 4.76 20.29 9.29
N ALA A 235 5.23 21.50 9.02
CA ALA A 235 6.31 22.14 9.78
C ALA A 235 5.87 22.79 11.11
N GLU A 236 4.59 22.66 11.53
CA GLU A 236 4.07 23.20 12.80
C GLU A 236 4.13 22.18 13.95
#